data_1f848e74c4422dbfd2c20de11d85e903
#
_entry.id   1f848e74c4422dbfd2c20de11d85e903
#
_cell.length_a   1.000
_cell.length_b   1.000
_cell.length_c   1.000
_cell.angle_alpha   90.00
_cell.angle_beta   90.00
_cell.angle_gamma   90.00
#
_symmetry.space_group_name_H-M   'P 1'
#
loop_
_entity.id
_entity.type
_entity.pdbx_description
1 polymer ?
#
loop_
_entity_poly.entity_id
_entity_poly.type
_entity_poly.pdbx_seq_one_letter_code
_entity_poly.pdbx_strand_id
1 'polypeptide(L)'
;MNYTPLTAISPIDGRYHSKTKAIQPYYSEYGLIRYRVLVEVEYFIALTAIPLPSLKDFPNECIEPLRDLYQNFTEEDALWIKETEKTTNHDVKAVEYFLKEKMTQMGLERYLEF
;
A
#
# COMPACT_ATOMS: atom_id res chain seq x y z
N MET A 1 -13.82 -20.66 -18.09
CA MET A 1 -14.83 -20.63 -17.01
C MET A 1 -14.76 -19.31 -16.28
N ASN A 2 -15.92 -18.78 -15.93
CA ASN A 2 -15.97 -17.62 -15.05
C ASN A 2 -15.69 -18.04 -13.61
N TYR A 3 -15.18 -17.11 -12.83
CA TYR A 3 -14.94 -17.35 -11.41
C TYR A 3 -16.27 -17.46 -10.66
N THR A 4 -16.48 -18.59 -9.99
CA THR A 4 -17.62 -18.83 -9.12
C THR A 4 -17.14 -19.71 -7.97
N PRO A 5 -17.94 -19.90 -6.90
CA PRO A 5 -17.57 -20.87 -5.85
C PRO A 5 -17.27 -22.27 -6.38
N LEU A 6 -17.91 -22.65 -7.48
CA LEU A 6 -17.69 -23.97 -8.07
C LEU A 6 -16.38 -24.04 -8.83
N THR A 7 -15.97 -22.96 -9.48
CA THR A 7 -14.78 -22.91 -10.35
C THR A 7 -13.56 -22.31 -9.68
N ALA A 8 -13.68 -21.83 -8.43
CA ALA A 8 -12.55 -21.32 -7.67
C ALA A 8 -11.49 -22.41 -7.52
N ILE A 9 -10.22 -22.02 -7.59
CA ILE A 9 -9.10 -22.97 -7.51
C ILE A 9 -9.07 -23.71 -6.18
N SER A 10 -9.56 -23.07 -5.11
CA SER A 10 -9.59 -23.66 -3.79
C SER A 10 -10.98 -23.51 -3.17
N PRO A 11 -11.49 -24.56 -2.48
CA PRO A 11 -12.72 -24.43 -1.71
C PRO A 11 -12.66 -23.34 -0.64
N ILE A 12 -11.47 -22.99 -0.16
CA ILE A 12 -11.29 -21.93 0.83
C ILE A 12 -11.83 -20.60 0.29
N ASP A 13 -11.56 -20.29 -0.97
CA ASP A 13 -12.02 -19.04 -1.58
C ASP A 13 -13.27 -19.24 -2.44
N GLY A 14 -13.79 -20.43 -2.48
CA GLY A 14 -15.04 -20.77 -3.17
C GLY A 14 -16.13 -21.09 -2.16
N ARG A 15 -16.35 -22.39 -1.91
CA ARG A 15 -17.40 -22.91 -1.02
C ARG A 15 -17.37 -22.26 0.37
N TYR A 16 -16.15 -22.05 0.93
CA TYR A 16 -15.97 -21.54 2.29
C TYR A 16 -15.65 -20.06 2.35
N HIS A 17 -15.87 -19.33 1.25
CA HIS A 17 -15.57 -17.90 1.19
C HIS A 17 -16.19 -17.12 2.37
N SER A 18 -17.45 -17.40 2.70
CA SER A 18 -18.12 -16.71 3.81
C SER A 18 -17.47 -17.02 5.17
N LYS A 19 -16.82 -18.18 5.31
CA LYS A 19 -16.15 -18.58 6.53
C LYS A 19 -14.77 -17.94 6.69
N THR A 20 -14.14 -17.57 5.57
CA THR A 20 -12.79 -17.01 5.57
C THR A 20 -12.78 -15.50 5.35
N LYS A 21 -13.95 -14.88 5.24
CA LYS A 21 -14.06 -13.47 4.93
C LYS A 21 -13.34 -12.58 5.94
N ALA A 22 -13.32 -12.98 7.21
CA ALA A 22 -12.68 -12.19 8.26
C ALA A 22 -11.16 -12.06 8.09
N ILE A 23 -10.51 -13.01 7.40
CA ILE A 23 -9.07 -12.96 7.17
C ILE A 23 -8.71 -12.34 5.82
N GLN A 24 -9.71 -12.00 5.00
CA GLN A 24 -9.50 -11.44 3.68
C GLN A 24 -8.61 -10.17 3.71
N PRO A 25 -8.78 -9.23 4.67
CA PRO A 25 -7.91 -8.04 4.71
C PRO A 25 -6.44 -8.35 4.97
N TYR A 26 -6.11 -9.56 5.43
CA TYR A 26 -4.74 -9.93 5.79
C TYR A 26 -4.06 -10.84 4.78
N TYR A 27 -4.82 -11.72 4.11
CA TYR A 27 -4.26 -12.79 3.28
C TYR A 27 -4.58 -12.67 1.79
N SER A 28 -5.34 -11.65 1.39
CA SER A 28 -5.64 -11.41 -0.01
C SER A 28 -4.52 -10.61 -0.69
N GLU A 29 -4.61 -10.48 -2.01
CA GLU A 29 -3.74 -9.57 -2.76
C GLU A 29 -3.84 -8.15 -2.21
N TYR A 30 -5.06 -7.71 -1.86
CA TYR A 30 -5.29 -6.43 -1.20
C TYR A 30 -4.49 -6.34 0.10
N GLY A 31 -4.54 -7.38 0.92
CA GLY A 31 -3.79 -7.42 2.19
C GLY A 31 -2.30 -7.31 1.96
N LEU A 32 -1.77 -8.04 0.99
CA LEU A 32 -0.35 -7.98 0.64
C LEU A 32 0.07 -6.56 0.25
N ILE A 33 -0.72 -5.91 -0.60
CA ILE A 33 -0.42 -4.55 -1.06
C ILE A 33 -0.48 -3.57 0.11
N ARG A 34 -1.51 -3.67 0.95
CA ARG A 34 -1.66 -2.80 2.11
C ARG A 34 -0.46 -2.90 3.06
N TYR A 35 0.01 -4.12 3.32
CA TYR A 35 1.16 -4.31 4.19
C TYR A 35 2.46 -3.81 3.56
N ARG A 36 2.58 -3.87 2.23
CA ARG A 36 3.71 -3.24 1.55
C ARG A 36 3.69 -1.72 1.74
N VAL A 37 2.52 -1.09 1.64
CA VAL A 37 2.39 0.34 1.91
C VAL A 37 2.77 0.65 3.36
N LEU A 38 2.30 -0.16 4.31
CA LEU A 38 2.65 -0.01 5.71
C LEU A 38 4.17 -0.04 5.92
N VAL A 39 4.85 -1.03 5.35
CA VAL A 39 6.30 -1.17 5.51
C VAL A 39 7.03 0.04 4.92
N GLU A 40 6.64 0.47 3.73
CA GLU A 40 7.29 1.60 3.06
C GLU A 40 7.07 2.91 3.84
N VAL A 41 5.86 3.14 4.33
CA VAL A 41 5.54 4.34 5.11
C VAL A 41 6.33 4.35 6.42
N GLU A 42 6.32 3.25 7.18
CA GLU A 42 7.01 3.20 8.46
C GLU A 42 8.53 3.27 8.28
N TYR A 43 9.05 2.69 7.20
CA TYR A 43 10.46 2.81 6.86
C TYR A 43 10.84 4.26 6.59
N PHE A 44 10.05 4.98 5.79
CA PHE A 44 10.29 6.38 5.50
C PHE A 44 10.25 7.22 6.80
N ILE A 45 9.26 6.97 7.66
CA ILE A 45 9.14 7.69 8.93
C ILE A 45 10.38 7.43 9.79
N ALA A 46 10.84 6.19 9.85
CA ALA A 46 12.06 5.86 10.60
C ALA A 46 13.28 6.62 10.06
N LEU A 47 13.37 6.78 8.74
CA LEU A 47 14.45 7.56 8.14
C LEU A 47 14.39 9.04 8.53
N THR A 48 13.21 9.61 8.73
CA THR A 48 13.08 11.01 9.14
C THR A 48 13.58 11.24 10.57
N ALA A 49 13.62 10.20 11.39
CA ALA A 49 14.13 10.27 12.76
C ALA A 49 15.66 10.25 12.83
N ILE A 50 16.33 9.84 11.76
CA ILE A 50 17.79 9.91 11.64
C ILE A 50 18.11 11.32 11.15
N PRO A 51 19.14 12.01 11.73
CA PRO A 51 19.44 13.39 11.30
C PRO A 51 20.16 13.44 9.95
N LEU A 52 19.51 12.91 8.90
CA LEU A 52 20.01 12.97 7.54
C LEU A 52 19.80 14.37 6.97
N PRO A 53 20.77 14.94 6.23
CA PRO A 53 20.64 16.31 5.73
C PRO A 53 19.38 16.55 4.90
N SER A 54 18.96 15.59 4.10
CA SER A 54 17.80 15.75 3.22
C SER A 54 16.46 15.59 3.94
N LEU A 55 16.43 15.02 5.15
CA LEU A 55 15.19 14.73 5.88
C LEU A 55 15.10 15.37 7.25
N LYS A 56 16.15 16.06 7.70
CA LYS A 56 16.22 16.56 9.09
C LYS A 56 15.14 17.58 9.43
N ASP A 57 14.57 18.25 8.44
CA ASP A 57 13.51 19.23 8.61
C ASP A 57 12.13 18.72 8.19
N PHE A 58 11.97 17.41 8.11
CA PHE A 58 10.68 16.81 7.77
C PHE A 58 9.63 17.21 8.82
N PRO A 59 8.47 17.74 8.39
CA PRO A 59 7.49 18.24 9.35
C PRO A 59 6.84 17.10 10.12
N ASN A 60 6.91 17.16 11.46
CA ASN A 60 6.35 16.13 12.33
C ASN A 60 4.83 16.01 12.20
N GLU A 61 4.14 17.09 11.84
CA GLU A 61 2.70 17.08 11.64
C GLU A 61 2.27 16.26 10.43
N CYS A 62 3.20 15.89 9.55
CA CYS A 62 2.91 15.05 8.40
C CYS A 62 3.04 13.55 8.67
N ILE A 63 3.54 13.15 9.84
CA ILE A 63 3.74 11.73 10.18
C ILE A 63 2.41 10.99 10.27
N GLU A 64 1.45 11.52 11.01
CA GLU A 64 0.15 10.85 11.13
C GLU A 64 -0.62 10.80 9.81
N PRO A 65 -0.62 11.85 8.97
CA PRO A 65 -1.19 11.74 7.63
C PRO A 65 -0.53 10.66 6.77
N LEU A 66 0.79 10.43 6.91
CA LEU A 66 1.46 9.34 6.20
C LEU A 66 0.96 7.99 6.69
N ARG A 67 0.82 7.82 8.00
CA ARG A 67 0.29 6.57 8.57
C ARG A 67 -1.14 6.32 8.14
N ASP A 68 -1.92 7.37 7.95
CA ASP A 68 -3.28 7.26 7.47
C ASP A 68 -3.35 6.55 6.10
N LEU A 69 -2.31 6.66 5.28
CA LEU A 69 -2.28 6.03 3.97
C LEU A 69 -2.47 4.51 4.05
N TYR A 70 -1.93 3.85 5.08
CA TYR A 70 -2.12 2.41 5.23
C TYR A 70 -3.20 2.06 6.25
N GLN A 71 -3.45 2.92 7.24
CA GLN A 71 -4.49 2.69 8.23
C GLN A 71 -5.88 2.75 7.60
N ASN A 72 -6.07 3.67 6.66
CA ASN A 72 -7.32 3.85 5.93
C ASN A 72 -7.17 3.48 4.44
N PHE A 73 -6.33 2.50 4.15
CA PHE A 73 -6.11 2.00 2.81
C PHE A 73 -7.40 1.37 2.26
N THR A 74 -7.74 1.68 1.00
CA THR A 74 -8.97 1.22 0.38
C THR A 74 -8.69 0.27 -0.78
N GLU A 75 -9.74 -0.44 -1.23
CA GLU A 75 -9.65 -1.27 -2.43
C GLU A 75 -9.34 -0.41 -3.66
N GLU A 76 -9.84 0.82 -3.70
CA GLU A 76 -9.54 1.73 -4.81
C GLU A 76 -8.05 2.07 -4.84
N ASP A 77 -7.43 2.28 -3.68
CA ASP A 77 -5.98 2.48 -3.59
C ASP A 77 -5.23 1.28 -4.14
N ALA A 78 -5.67 0.07 -3.78
CA ALA A 78 -5.05 -1.16 -4.27
C ALA A 78 -5.21 -1.29 -5.78
N LEU A 79 -6.38 -0.92 -6.32
CA LEU A 79 -6.61 -0.93 -7.76
C LEU A 79 -5.69 0.04 -8.49
N TRP A 80 -5.48 1.23 -7.93
CA TRP A 80 -4.55 2.21 -8.50
C TRP A 80 -3.14 1.62 -8.61
N ILE A 81 -2.70 0.93 -7.55
CA ILE A 81 -1.39 0.28 -7.53
C ILE A 81 -1.32 -0.83 -8.58
N LYS A 82 -2.35 -1.66 -8.70
CA LYS A 82 -2.40 -2.73 -9.70
C LYS A 82 -2.37 -2.19 -11.12
N GLU A 83 -3.08 -1.09 -11.38
CA GLU A 83 -3.04 -0.46 -12.70
C GLU A 83 -1.65 0.09 -13.02
N THR A 84 -0.99 0.70 -12.04
CA THR A 84 0.38 1.21 -12.21
C THR A 84 1.35 0.07 -12.46
N GLU A 85 1.17 -1.07 -11.78
CA GLU A 85 1.99 -2.26 -11.95
C GLU A 85 2.00 -2.75 -13.40
N LYS A 86 0.90 -2.61 -14.11
CA LYS A 86 0.83 -2.99 -15.53
C LYS A 86 1.84 -2.24 -16.40
N THR A 87 2.14 -0.99 -16.02
CA THR A 87 3.12 -0.16 -16.73
C THR A 87 4.54 -0.44 -16.28
N THR A 88 4.75 -0.59 -14.95
CA THR A 88 6.08 -0.77 -14.38
C THR A 88 6.58 -2.20 -14.49
N ASN A 89 5.69 -3.18 -14.60
CA ASN A 89 5.99 -4.61 -14.54
C ASN A 89 6.73 -4.99 -13.24
N HIS A 90 6.51 -4.21 -12.16
CA HIS A 90 7.19 -4.42 -10.90
C HIS A 90 6.25 -4.01 -9.76
N ASP A 91 5.89 -4.96 -8.91
CA ASP A 91 4.87 -4.76 -7.89
C ASP A 91 5.30 -3.78 -6.79
N VAL A 92 6.53 -3.88 -6.30
CA VAL A 92 7.03 -2.97 -5.26
C VAL A 92 7.22 -1.57 -5.83
N LYS A 93 7.68 -1.47 -7.08
CA LYS A 93 7.84 -0.18 -7.75
C LYS A 93 6.51 0.56 -7.87
N ALA A 94 5.43 -0.16 -8.12
CA ALA A 94 4.09 0.43 -8.18
C ALA A 94 3.68 1.03 -6.83
N VAL A 95 4.06 0.39 -5.72
CA VAL A 95 3.83 0.94 -4.37
C VAL A 95 4.62 2.23 -4.18
N GLU A 96 5.86 2.28 -4.65
CA GLU A 96 6.66 3.51 -4.59
C GLU A 96 5.99 4.66 -5.34
N TYR A 97 5.45 4.40 -6.52
CA TYR A 97 4.73 5.41 -7.29
C TYR A 97 3.47 5.89 -6.57
N PHE A 98 2.77 4.98 -5.91
CA PHE A 98 1.60 5.33 -5.10
C PHE A 98 1.98 6.32 -3.99
N LEU A 99 3.05 6.02 -3.26
CA LEU A 99 3.50 6.88 -2.18
C LEU A 99 3.97 8.24 -2.69
N LYS A 100 4.68 8.27 -3.82
CA LYS A 100 5.10 9.54 -4.44
C LYS A 100 3.91 10.40 -4.81
N GLU A 101 2.86 9.78 -5.39
CA GLU A 101 1.66 10.50 -5.74
C GLU A 101 0.98 11.09 -4.51
N LYS A 102 0.84 10.29 -3.44
CA LYS A 102 0.21 10.75 -2.20
C LYS A 102 1.04 11.84 -1.51
N MET A 103 2.34 11.68 -1.45
CA MET A 103 3.21 12.68 -0.84
C MET A 103 3.22 13.98 -1.64
N THR A 104 3.14 13.91 -2.96
CA THR A 104 3.01 15.09 -3.81
C THR A 104 1.72 15.84 -3.49
N GLN A 105 0.61 15.12 -3.31
CA GLN A 105 -0.67 15.72 -2.91
C GLN A 105 -0.61 16.38 -1.53
N MET A 106 0.29 15.91 -0.68
CA MET A 106 0.50 16.46 0.67
C MET A 106 1.50 17.62 0.69
N GLY A 107 2.07 17.99 -0.47
CA GLY A 107 3.07 19.04 -0.55
C GLY A 107 4.46 18.64 -0.08
N LEU A 108 4.77 17.35 -0.17
CA LEU A 108 6.03 16.80 0.34
C LEU A 108 6.99 16.38 -0.78
N GLU A 109 6.85 16.94 -1.98
CA GLU A 109 7.67 16.57 -3.14
C GLU A 109 9.17 16.68 -2.88
N ARG A 110 9.59 17.66 -2.09
CA ARG A 110 11.02 17.89 -1.85
C ARG A 110 11.70 16.73 -1.15
N TYR A 111 10.94 15.83 -0.55
CA TYR A 111 11.47 14.66 0.16
C TYR A 111 11.47 13.39 -0.69
N LEU A 112 10.97 13.45 -1.92
CA LEU A 112 10.84 12.29 -2.79
C LEU A 112 12.16 11.88 -3.45
N GLU A 113 13.12 12.79 -3.53
CA GLU A 113 14.44 12.50 -4.09
C GLU A 113 15.31 11.66 -3.15
N PHE A 114 14.82 11.42 -1.95
CA PHE A 114 15.48 10.55 -1.00
C PHE A 114 15.19 9.08 -1.29
#